data_d2334bf2bf8cdbf8b97a4416e62f19e2
#
_entry.id   d2334bf2bf8cdbf8b97a4416e62f19e2
#
_cell.length_a   1.000
_cell.length_b   1.000
_cell.length_c   1.000
_cell.angle_alpha   90.00
_cell.angle_beta   90.00
_cell.angle_gamma   90.00
#
_symmetry.space_group_name_H-M   'P 1'
#
loop_
_entity.id
_entity.type
_entity.pdbx_description
1 polymer ?
#
loop_
_entity_poly.entity_id
_entity_poly.type
_entity_poly.pdbx_seq_one_letter_code
_entity_poly.pdbx_strand_id
1 'polypeptide(L)'
;MATTNDAPTSLVGKTFDCSFGQFVPRLTVLSPTELRVQATIGATEIDEVVQSNLTGVRPGLFIMNWTEQGGNFVVQVQDHDNKVVHNYARLADGQVFCVQGAIQAVQT
;
A
#
# COMPACT_ATOMS: atom_id res chain seq x y z
N MET A 1 -6.97 -22.82 -14.24
CA MET A 1 -7.01 -22.47 -13.82
C MET A 1 -7.11 -21.73 -13.48
N ALA A 2 -7.27 -21.35 -13.30
CA ALA A 2 -7.39 -20.62 -12.83
C ALA A 2 -7.10 -19.97 -12.38
N THR A 3 -7.04 -19.54 -12.23
CA THR A 3 -6.76 -18.89 -11.73
C THR A 3 -6.70 -18.11 -11.34
N THR A 4 -6.77 -17.85 -11.23
CA THR A 4 -6.66 -17.26 -10.68
C THR A 4 -6.54 -16.29 -10.39
N ASN A 5 -6.58 -15.82 -10.54
CA ASN A 5 -6.31 -14.85 -9.95
C ASN A 5 -6.56 -13.68 -10.49
N ASP A 6 -7.43 -13.18 -10.44
CA ASP A 6 -7.74 -11.84 -10.53
C ASP A 6 -7.08 -11.11 -9.44
N ALA A 7 -5.78 -10.93 -9.59
CA ALA A 7 -4.95 -10.38 -8.57
C ALA A 7 -5.49 -9.07 -7.99
N PRO A 8 -5.89 -8.05 -8.81
CA PRO A 8 -6.43 -6.81 -8.22
C PRO A 8 -7.70 -7.04 -7.43
N THR A 9 -8.56 -7.96 -7.89
CA THR A 9 -9.82 -8.25 -7.22
C THR A 9 -9.59 -8.91 -5.88
N SER A 10 -8.55 -9.71 -5.76
CA SER A 10 -8.29 -10.44 -4.53
C SER A 10 -7.86 -9.52 -3.37
N LEU A 11 -7.46 -8.27 -3.64
CA LEU A 11 -7.12 -7.31 -2.59
C LEU A 11 -8.27 -6.38 -2.22
N VAL A 12 -9.30 -6.27 -3.06
CA VAL A 12 -10.40 -5.35 -2.78
C VAL A 12 -11.13 -5.79 -1.52
N GLY A 13 -11.36 -4.81 -0.62
CA GLY A 13 -11.99 -5.07 0.67
C GLY A 13 -11.03 -5.48 1.76
N LYS A 14 -9.77 -5.65 1.46
CA LYS A 14 -8.78 -6.09 2.44
C LYS A 14 -8.00 -4.93 3.03
N THR A 15 -7.55 -5.11 4.25
CA THR A 15 -6.77 -4.13 5.00
C THR A 15 -5.43 -4.74 5.38
N PHE A 16 -4.37 -3.94 5.24
CA PHE A 16 -3.00 -4.38 5.53
C PHE A 16 -2.29 -3.35 6.39
N ASP A 17 -1.45 -3.83 7.29
CA ASP A 17 -0.49 -2.98 7.98
C ASP A 17 0.88 -3.17 7.34
N CYS A 18 1.51 -2.05 6.97
CA CYS A 18 2.87 -2.04 6.42
C CYS A 18 3.80 -1.51 7.49
N SER A 19 4.65 -2.37 8.03
CA SER A 19 5.51 -2.01 9.16
C SER A 19 6.89 -1.63 8.67
N PHE A 20 7.25 -0.36 8.85
CA PHE A 20 8.55 0.18 8.50
C PHE A 20 9.28 0.64 9.78
N GLY A 21 9.26 -0.20 10.81
CA GLY A 21 9.81 0.17 12.09
C GLY A 21 8.77 0.91 12.93
N GLN A 22 9.04 2.18 13.25
CA GLN A 22 8.09 2.96 14.04
C GLN A 22 6.91 3.49 13.22
N PHE A 23 7.03 3.49 11.92
CA PHE A 23 5.99 3.97 11.03
C PHE A 23 5.23 2.77 10.48
N VAL A 24 3.93 2.70 10.78
CA VAL A 24 3.09 1.57 10.39
C VAL A 24 1.80 2.08 9.75
N PRO A 25 1.85 2.45 8.47
CA PRO A 25 0.62 2.85 7.78
C PRO A 25 -0.30 1.66 7.56
N ARG A 26 -1.59 1.94 7.64
CA ARG A 26 -2.64 0.97 7.36
C ARG A 26 -3.29 1.32 6.04
N LEU A 27 -3.39 0.34 5.17
CA LEU A 27 -3.97 0.50 3.84
C LEU A 27 -5.22 -0.37 3.72
N THR A 28 -6.32 0.24 3.28
CA THR A 28 -7.55 -0.49 2.99
C THR A 28 -7.87 -0.29 1.52
N VAL A 29 -7.97 -1.37 0.78
CA VAL A 29 -8.30 -1.33 -0.64
C VAL A 29 -9.81 -1.26 -0.77
N LEU A 30 -10.32 -0.08 -1.09
CA LEU A 30 -11.77 0.16 -1.17
C LEU A 30 -12.34 -0.35 -2.48
N SER A 31 -11.60 -0.19 -3.56
CA SER A 31 -12.00 -0.59 -4.90
C SER A 31 -10.72 -0.77 -5.72
N PRO A 32 -10.83 -1.20 -7.00
CA PRO A 32 -9.63 -1.30 -7.84
C PRO A 32 -8.89 0.03 -8.04
N THR A 33 -9.55 1.17 -7.77
CA THR A 33 -8.97 2.49 -8.01
C THR A 33 -8.96 3.40 -6.79
N GLU A 34 -9.35 2.90 -5.62
CA GLU A 34 -9.41 3.73 -4.42
C GLU A 34 -8.78 3.03 -3.24
N LEU A 35 -7.99 3.78 -2.49
CA LEU A 35 -7.25 3.28 -1.35
C LEU A 35 -7.45 4.24 -0.18
N ARG A 36 -7.73 3.70 1.00
CA ARG A 36 -7.72 4.48 2.23
C ARG A 36 -6.37 4.30 2.90
N VAL A 37 -5.72 5.42 3.21
CA VAL A 37 -4.41 5.44 3.86
C VAL A 37 -4.59 6.03 5.25
N GLN A 38 -4.20 5.27 6.26
CA GLN A 38 -4.26 5.69 7.65
C GLN A 38 -2.88 5.53 8.27
N ALA A 39 -2.37 6.59 8.88
CA ALA A 39 -1.04 6.56 9.48
C ALA A 39 -0.94 7.58 10.58
N THR A 40 -0.03 7.34 11.51
CA THR A 40 0.31 8.29 12.56
C THR A 40 1.79 8.61 12.45
N ILE A 41 2.10 9.88 12.30
CA ILE A 41 3.48 10.36 12.21
C ILE A 41 3.67 11.36 13.33
N GLY A 42 4.39 10.94 14.41
CA GLY A 42 4.50 11.76 15.60
C GLY A 42 3.13 11.99 16.21
N ALA A 43 2.71 13.25 16.32
CA ALA A 43 1.39 13.61 16.84
C ALA A 43 0.36 13.82 15.72
N THR A 44 0.74 13.63 14.46
CA THR A 44 -0.14 13.88 13.32
C THR A 44 -0.80 12.60 12.86
N GLU A 45 -2.12 12.62 12.74
CA GLU A 45 -2.86 11.50 12.18
C GLU A 45 -3.24 11.82 10.74
N ILE A 46 -3.02 10.83 9.88
CA ILE A 46 -3.36 10.90 8.47
C ILE A 46 -4.45 9.87 8.23
N ASP A 47 -5.53 10.30 7.59
CA ASP A 47 -6.62 9.40 7.18
C ASP A 47 -7.22 10.01 5.93
N GLU A 48 -6.87 9.43 4.78
CA GLU A 48 -7.35 9.97 3.51
C GLU A 48 -7.65 8.86 2.53
N VAL A 49 -8.56 9.14 1.62
CA VAL A 49 -8.85 8.26 0.48
C VAL A 49 -8.18 8.85 -0.73
N VAL A 50 -7.39 8.04 -1.41
CA VAL A 50 -6.63 8.47 -2.58
C VAL A 50 -6.99 7.62 -3.78
N GLN A 51 -6.75 8.16 -4.96
CA GLN A 51 -6.82 7.39 -6.20
C GLN A 51 -5.57 6.54 -6.29
N SER A 52 -5.76 5.26 -6.58
CA SER A 52 -4.64 4.33 -6.64
C SER A 52 -4.70 3.51 -7.92
N ASN A 53 -3.55 3.02 -8.32
CA ASN A 53 -3.43 2.03 -9.39
C ASN A 53 -2.92 0.75 -8.75
N LEU A 54 -3.58 -0.34 -9.06
CA LEU A 54 -3.25 -1.65 -8.50
C LEU A 54 -3.03 -2.63 -9.64
N THR A 55 -1.85 -3.23 -9.68
CA THR A 55 -1.48 -4.21 -10.70
C THR A 55 -1.08 -5.51 -10.04
N GLY A 56 -1.72 -6.60 -10.44
CA GLY A 56 -1.28 -7.92 -10.04
C GLY A 56 -0.20 -8.40 -10.99
N VAL A 57 0.96 -8.74 -10.45
CA VAL A 57 2.08 -9.23 -11.24
C VAL A 57 1.97 -10.74 -11.39
N ARG A 58 1.68 -11.40 -10.29
CA ARG A 58 1.38 -12.83 -10.21
C ARG A 58 0.62 -13.05 -8.91
N PRO A 59 0.07 -14.22 -8.65
CA PRO A 59 -0.61 -14.44 -7.38
C PRO A 59 0.29 -14.09 -6.20
N GLY A 60 -0.20 -13.26 -5.30
CA GLY A 60 0.52 -12.84 -4.11
C GLY A 60 1.45 -11.66 -4.31
N LEU A 61 1.72 -11.22 -5.53
CA LEU A 61 2.66 -10.13 -5.80
C LEU A 61 1.95 -9.01 -6.55
N PHE A 62 1.92 -7.82 -5.95
CA PHE A 62 1.20 -6.68 -6.47
C PHE A 62 2.09 -5.44 -6.50
N ILE A 63 1.80 -4.55 -7.44
CA ILE A 63 2.37 -3.21 -7.48
C ILE A 63 1.23 -2.24 -7.28
N MET A 64 1.40 -1.29 -6.37
CA MET A 64 0.39 -0.30 -6.05
C MET A 64 1.04 1.08 -6.02
N ASN A 65 0.35 2.08 -6.56
CA ASN A 65 0.84 3.45 -6.45
C ASN A 65 -0.31 4.42 -6.25
N TRP A 66 0.00 5.56 -5.63
CA TRP A 66 -0.96 6.61 -5.37
C TRP A 66 -0.24 7.92 -5.08
N THR A 67 -0.98 9.03 -5.23
CA THR A 67 -0.50 10.35 -4.82
C THR A 67 -1.32 10.81 -3.63
N GLU A 68 -0.64 11.22 -2.56
CA GLU A 68 -1.28 11.72 -1.36
C GLU A 68 -1.66 13.18 -1.51
N GLN A 69 -2.59 13.67 -0.68
CA GLN A 69 -3.08 15.03 -0.78
C GLN A 69 -1.96 16.05 -0.62
N GLY A 70 -0.95 15.73 0.18
CA GLY A 70 0.20 16.60 0.37
C GLY A 70 1.20 16.62 -0.77
N GLY A 71 0.97 15.81 -1.82
CA GLY A 71 1.83 15.79 -3.00
C GLY A 71 2.88 14.69 -3.00
N ASN A 72 2.91 13.84 -1.98
CA ASN A 72 3.82 12.69 -1.99
C ASN A 72 3.31 11.63 -2.96
N PHE A 73 4.19 11.08 -3.78
CA PHE A 73 3.88 9.99 -4.68
C PHE A 73 4.52 8.71 -4.14
N VAL A 74 3.71 7.67 -3.96
CA VAL A 74 4.14 6.43 -3.32
C VAL A 74 3.96 5.28 -4.29
N VAL A 75 4.98 4.42 -4.38
CA VAL A 75 4.92 3.16 -5.12
C VAL A 75 5.31 2.05 -4.16
N GLN A 76 4.48 1.02 -4.09
CA GLN A 76 4.78 -0.16 -3.28
C GLN A 76 4.80 -1.40 -4.15
N VAL A 77 5.78 -2.25 -3.89
CA VAL A 77 5.77 -3.64 -4.37
C VAL A 77 5.43 -4.49 -3.15
N GLN A 78 4.30 -5.16 -3.20
CA GLN A 78 3.78 -5.92 -2.08
C GLN A 78 3.86 -7.40 -2.38
N ASP A 79 4.70 -8.11 -1.62
CA ASP A 79 4.84 -9.55 -1.72
C ASP A 79 4.11 -10.17 -0.53
N HIS A 80 2.87 -10.56 -0.75
CA HIS A 80 2.03 -11.11 0.30
C HIS A 80 2.42 -12.54 0.69
N ASP A 81 3.08 -13.25 -0.21
CA ASP A 81 3.55 -14.62 0.10
C ASP A 81 4.66 -14.59 1.11
N ASN A 82 5.60 -13.68 0.94
CA ASN A 82 6.75 -13.54 1.85
C ASN A 82 6.54 -12.47 2.91
N LYS A 83 5.40 -11.76 2.86
CA LYS A 83 5.03 -10.71 3.81
C LYS A 83 6.05 -9.59 3.84
N VAL A 84 6.49 -9.19 2.66
CA VAL A 84 7.47 -8.11 2.48
C VAL A 84 6.84 -7.03 1.61
N VAL A 85 7.12 -5.78 1.95
CA VAL A 85 6.71 -4.64 1.15
C VAL A 85 7.92 -3.75 0.88
N HIS A 86 8.10 -3.39 -0.39
CA HIS A 86 9.11 -2.42 -0.81
C HIS A 86 8.40 -1.11 -1.09
N ASN A 87 8.79 -0.05 -0.42
CA ASN A 87 8.12 1.23 -0.52
C ASN A 87 9.08 2.28 -1.09
N TYR A 88 8.64 2.94 -2.14
CA TYR A 88 9.35 4.04 -2.77
C TYR A 88 8.44 5.25 -2.71
N ALA A 89 8.93 6.34 -2.16
CA ALA A 89 8.14 7.54 -2.05
C ALA A 89 8.94 8.74 -2.56
N ARG A 90 8.31 9.52 -3.42
CA ARG A 90 8.83 10.82 -3.81
C ARG A 90 8.02 11.85 -3.08
N LEU A 91 8.66 12.61 -2.21
CA LEU A 91 8.00 13.65 -1.44
C LEU A 91 7.71 14.87 -2.29
N ALA A 92 6.82 15.72 -1.78
CA ALA A 92 6.43 16.93 -2.49
C ALA A 92 7.62 17.84 -2.78
N ASP A 93 8.67 17.80 -1.94
CA ASP A 93 9.88 18.60 -2.13
C ASP A 93 10.89 17.94 -3.06
N GLY A 94 10.58 16.76 -3.62
CA GLY A 94 11.43 16.06 -4.57
C GLY A 94 12.35 15.02 -3.96
N GLN A 95 12.41 14.90 -2.63
CA GLN A 95 13.23 13.88 -2.01
C GLN A 95 12.62 12.50 -2.27
N VAL A 96 13.48 11.50 -2.37
CA VAL A 96 13.07 10.11 -2.62
C VAL A 96 13.50 9.24 -1.46
N PHE A 97 12.57 8.46 -0.94
CA PHE A 97 12.84 7.47 0.08
C PHE A 97 12.57 6.07 -0.45
N CYS A 98 13.46 5.14 -0.13
CA CYS A 98 13.30 3.73 -0.44
C CYS A 98 13.44 2.96 0.86
N VAL A 99 12.40 2.22 1.23
CA VAL A 99 12.41 1.48 2.50
C VAL A 99 11.70 0.15 2.30
N GLN A 100 12.19 -0.87 2.99
CA GLN A 100 11.59 -2.19 2.99
C GLN A 100 10.98 -2.45 4.35
N GLY A 101 9.83 -3.08 4.37
CA GLY A 101 9.16 -3.43 5.61
C GLY A 101 8.41 -4.75 5.49
N ALA A 102 7.60 -5.02 6.49
CA ALA A 102 6.74 -6.19 6.53
C ALA A 102 5.31 -5.78 6.23
N ILE A 103 4.59 -6.62 5.50
CA ILE A 103 3.18 -6.41 5.24
C ILE A 103 2.38 -7.54 5.87
N GLN A 104 1.29 -7.20 6.53
CA GLN A 104 0.48 -8.17 7.22
C GLN A 104 -0.99 -7.83 7.07
N ALA A 105 -1.79 -8.83 6.71
CA ALA A 105 -3.23 -8.65 6.63
C ALA A 105 -3.81 -8.43 8.01
N VAL A 106 -4.78 -7.50 8.10
CA VAL A 106 -5.49 -7.21 9.33
C VAL A 106 -6.77 -8.04 9.32
N GLN A 107 -6.94 -8.80 10.39
CA GLN A 107 -8.16 -9.57 10.57
C GLN A 107 -9.26 -8.66 11.10
N THR A 108 -10.45 -8.79 10.53
CA THR A 108 -11.60 -8.00 10.98
C THR A 108 -12.71 -8.92 11.47
#